data_d2b21d054a38c24e4444d05b074dcc6e
#
_entry.id   d2b21d054a38c24e4444d05b074dcc6e
#
_cell.length_a   1.000
_cell.length_b   1.000
_cell.length_c   1.000
_cell.angle_alpha   90.00
_cell.angle_beta   90.00
_cell.angle_gamma   90.00
#
_symmetry.space_group_name_H-M   'P 1'
#
loop_
_entity.id
_entity.type
_entity.pdbx_description
1 polymer ?
#
loop_
_entity_poly.entity_id
_entity_poly.type
_entity_poly.pdbx_seq_one_letter_code
_entity_poly.pdbx_strand_id
1 'polypeptide(L)'
;MRASVDDPALAHLLCDPETHLAHSPRIFKNEGRCVVALVGGYVMKRWSGYGGLERWKTRWRGTRAARAGWAATALEQAGVATVPVLAWGTREGVIGAPSYLLMAYLADAVDLRSWQGNRLEMAERLGGLIGLLHERGFTHRDLKPSNLLVTPDGCPLLIDLDGLRSVGPVPRSRAIADVVKLGRRMVAPSSLTPSEASRFLSRYCLARGFRGRRNWWTVLREEAGRHDEFRTLRAARKTRA
;
A
#
# COMPACT_ATOMS: atom_id res chain seq x y z
N MET A 1 5.04 -10.53 20.82
CA MET A 1 5.88 -9.63 20.01
C MET A 1 6.75 -10.47 19.09
N ARG A 2 6.63 -10.35 17.77
CA ARG A 2 7.71 -10.80 16.88
C ARG A 2 8.42 -9.53 16.41
N ALA A 3 9.48 -9.20 17.13
CA ALA A 3 10.50 -8.31 16.65
C ALA A 3 11.65 -9.21 16.22
N SER A 4 12.22 -9.01 15.06
CA SER A 4 13.62 -9.30 14.86
C SER A 4 14.36 -8.22 15.64
N VAL A 5 14.43 -8.37 16.96
CA VAL A 5 14.93 -7.31 17.87
C VAL A 5 16.33 -7.72 18.32
N ASP A 6 17.21 -7.90 17.35
CA ASP A 6 18.64 -7.93 17.64
C ASP A 6 19.22 -6.49 17.71
N ASP A 7 18.39 -5.48 17.40
CA ASP A 7 18.76 -4.07 17.50
C ASP A 7 18.22 -3.44 18.80
N PRO A 8 19.07 -3.09 19.77
CA PRO A 8 18.67 -2.47 21.03
C PRO A 8 17.88 -1.16 20.85
N ALA A 9 18.15 -0.39 19.79
CA ALA A 9 17.43 0.85 19.52
C ALA A 9 15.97 0.57 19.14
N LEU A 10 15.69 -0.47 18.37
CA LEU A 10 14.32 -0.90 18.03
C LEU A 10 13.59 -1.42 19.27
N ALA A 11 14.27 -2.18 20.14
CA ALA A 11 13.68 -2.68 21.37
C ALA A 11 13.23 -1.53 22.26
N HIS A 12 14.05 -0.52 22.46
CA HIS A 12 13.72 0.67 23.27
C HIS A 12 12.46 1.38 22.74
N LEU A 13 12.35 1.60 21.42
CA LEU A 13 11.19 2.25 20.81
C LEU A 13 9.88 1.44 21.00
N LEU A 14 9.98 0.13 21.07
CA LEU A 14 8.82 -0.75 21.22
C LEU A 14 8.42 -1.00 22.68
N CYS A 15 9.30 -0.68 23.66
CA CYS A 15 8.96 -0.78 25.07
C CYS A 15 7.94 0.26 25.51
N ASP A 16 8.05 1.51 25.03
CA ASP A 16 7.11 2.58 25.32
C ASP A 16 6.76 3.40 24.07
N PRO A 17 6.03 2.79 23.13
CA PRO A 17 5.74 3.41 21.84
C PRO A 17 4.84 4.65 21.96
N GLU A 18 3.98 4.76 22.98
CA GLU A 18 3.09 5.90 23.15
C GLU A 18 3.86 7.17 23.57
N THR A 19 4.82 7.06 24.48
CA THR A 19 5.69 8.17 24.86
C THR A 19 6.51 8.65 23.67
N HIS A 20 7.07 7.73 22.88
CA HIS A 20 7.82 8.10 21.69
C HIS A 20 6.94 8.79 20.63
N LEU A 21 5.70 8.33 20.45
CA LEU A 21 4.75 8.98 19.54
C LEU A 21 4.33 10.37 20.02
N ALA A 22 4.14 10.55 21.33
CA ALA A 22 3.77 11.84 21.92
C ALA A 22 4.88 12.91 21.74
N HIS A 23 6.15 12.49 21.76
CA HIS A 23 7.31 13.38 21.58
C HIS A 23 7.89 13.34 20.16
N SER A 24 7.12 12.87 19.19
CA SER A 24 7.56 12.79 17.80
C SER A 24 7.86 14.18 17.21
N PRO A 25 9.02 14.39 16.56
CA PRO A 25 9.35 15.65 15.92
C PRO A 25 8.52 15.89 14.64
N ARG A 26 7.90 14.85 14.07
CA ARG A 26 7.12 14.97 12.84
C ARG A 26 6.00 13.94 12.79
N ILE A 27 4.77 14.42 12.69
CA ILE A 27 3.58 13.61 12.48
C ILE A 27 3.22 13.69 11.00
N PHE A 28 3.23 12.54 10.31
CA PHE A 28 2.83 12.43 8.90
C PHE A 28 1.32 12.30 8.74
N LYS A 29 0.67 11.64 9.72
CA LYS A 29 -0.75 11.40 9.73
C LYS A 29 -1.27 11.26 11.16
N ASN A 30 -2.38 11.94 11.44
CA ASN A 30 -3.12 11.79 12.70
C ASN A 30 -4.62 11.83 12.39
N GLU A 31 -5.18 10.71 11.98
CA GLU A 31 -6.58 10.62 11.57
C GLU A 31 -7.27 9.48 12.29
N GLY A 32 -8.24 9.81 13.14
CA GLY A 32 -9.12 8.87 13.81
C GLY A 32 -8.37 7.76 14.55
N ARG A 33 -8.28 6.59 13.93
CA ARG A 33 -7.69 5.41 14.54
C ARG A 33 -6.26 5.10 14.09
N CYS A 34 -5.61 5.99 13.35
CA CYS A 34 -4.29 5.76 12.81
C CYS A 34 -3.39 7.00 12.97
N VAL A 35 -2.26 6.79 13.63
CA VAL A 35 -1.18 7.77 13.74
C VAL A 35 0.04 7.24 13.00
N VAL A 36 0.70 8.09 12.22
CA VAL A 36 1.97 7.80 11.56
C VAL A 36 2.93 8.93 11.90
N ALA A 37 4.06 8.62 12.48
CA ALA A 37 4.99 9.62 12.99
C ALA A 37 6.44 9.17 12.86
N LEU A 38 7.38 10.14 12.83
CA LEU A 38 8.81 9.91 12.87
C LEU A 38 9.24 9.71 14.32
N VAL A 39 9.87 8.59 14.62
CA VAL A 39 10.27 8.21 15.98
C VAL A 39 11.68 7.61 15.93
N GLY A 40 12.65 8.25 16.58
CA GLY A 40 14.02 7.73 16.67
C GLY A 40 14.69 7.44 15.31
N GLY A 41 14.36 8.22 14.26
CA GLY A 41 14.87 7.98 12.90
C GLY A 41 14.10 6.93 12.09
N TYR A 42 13.00 6.39 12.63
CA TYR A 42 12.12 5.41 11.98
C TYR A 42 10.71 5.95 11.82
N VAL A 43 9.90 5.33 10.97
CA VAL A 43 8.47 5.63 10.86
C VAL A 43 7.68 4.64 11.72
N MET A 44 7.01 5.15 12.74
CA MET A 44 6.09 4.36 13.55
C MET A 44 4.66 4.60 13.12
N LYS A 45 3.94 3.52 12.82
CA LYS A 45 2.50 3.54 12.54
C LYS A 45 1.75 2.84 13.65
N ARG A 46 0.85 3.58 14.30
CA ARG A 46 -0.01 3.09 15.37
C ARG A 46 -1.45 2.99 14.87
N TRP A 47 -2.09 1.88 15.16
CA TRP A 47 -3.54 1.77 15.07
C TRP A 47 -4.13 1.69 16.46
N SER A 48 -5.13 2.53 16.74
CA SER A 48 -5.87 2.48 18.01
C SER A 48 -6.53 1.12 18.20
N GLY A 49 -6.74 0.77 19.45
CA GLY A 49 -7.35 -0.49 19.83
C GLY A 49 -8.74 -0.68 19.23
N TYR A 50 -9.17 -1.93 19.21
CA TYR A 50 -10.44 -2.35 18.64
C TYR A 50 -11.50 -2.54 19.70
N GLY A 51 -12.72 -2.04 19.45
CA GLY A 51 -13.91 -2.30 20.26
C GLY A 51 -14.90 -3.27 19.57
N GLY A 52 -15.81 -3.87 20.35
CA GLY A 52 -16.91 -4.68 19.85
C GLY A 52 -16.51 -5.84 18.90
N LEU A 53 -17.23 -6.03 17.83
CA LEU A 53 -17.03 -7.11 16.84
C LEU A 53 -15.63 -7.12 16.19
N GLU A 54 -14.95 -5.97 16.10
CA GLU A 54 -13.59 -5.89 15.56
C GLU A 54 -12.57 -6.63 16.44
N ARG A 55 -12.78 -6.70 17.78
CA ARG A 55 -11.94 -7.48 18.71
C ARG A 55 -11.90 -8.96 18.35
N TRP A 56 -13.06 -9.55 18.03
CA TRP A 56 -13.18 -10.95 17.64
C TRP A 56 -12.48 -11.24 16.31
N LYS A 57 -12.65 -10.36 15.33
CA LYS A 57 -11.95 -10.49 14.04
C LYS A 57 -10.43 -10.44 14.19
N THR A 58 -9.92 -9.63 15.13
CA THR A 58 -8.49 -9.50 15.40
C THR A 58 -7.89 -10.77 15.98
N ARG A 59 -8.66 -11.53 16.78
CA ARG A 59 -8.22 -12.82 17.33
C ARG A 59 -7.90 -13.84 16.26
N TRP A 60 -8.65 -13.87 15.16
CA TRP A 60 -8.49 -14.84 14.07
C TRP A 60 -7.61 -14.33 12.92
N ARG A 61 -7.61 -13.05 12.66
CA ARG A 61 -6.91 -12.44 11.52
C ARG A 61 -5.62 -11.73 11.89
N GLY A 62 -5.27 -11.68 13.16
CA GLY A 62 -4.18 -10.86 13.67
C GLY A 62 -4.50 -9.35 13.67
N THR A 63 -3.68 -8.56 14.34
CA THR A 63 -3.77 -7.09 14.35
C THR A 63 -3.43 -6.51 12.97
N ARG A 64 -3.74 -5.23 12.75
CA ARG A 64 -3.34 -4.55 11.49
C ARG A 64 -1.82 -4.50 11.34
N ALA A 65 -1.10 -4.25 12.45
CA ALA A 65 0.35 -4.28 12.44
C ALA A 65 0.91 -5.65 12.07
N ALA A 66 0.38 -6.74 12.64
CA ALA A 66 0.80 -8.10 12.32
C ALA A 66 0.55 -8.43 10.83
N ARG A 67 -0.64 -8.08 10.31
CA ARG A 67 -0.93 -8.29 8.89
C ARG A 67 0.02 -7.52 7.97
N ALA A 68 0.30 -6.25 8.30
CA ALA A 68 1.23 -5.43 7.53
C ALA A 68 2.66 -5.98 7.61
N GLY A 69 3.10 -6.45 8.79
CA GLY A 69 4.40 -7.08 8.97
C GLY A 69 4.54 -8.38 8.16
N TRP A 70 3.57 -9.29 8.26
CA TRP A 70 3.57 -10.52 7.45
C TRP A 70 3.51 -10.22 5.94
N ALA A 71 2.74 -9.21 5.55
CA ALA A 71 2.66 -8.76 4.16
C ALA A 71 4.02 -8.25 3.67
N ALA A 72 4.73 -7.46 4.48
CA ALA A 72 6.07 -6.96 4.14
C ALA A 72 7.06 -8.11 3.94
N THR A 73 7.12 -9.05 4.89
CA THR A 73 7.98 -10.25 4.77
C THR A 73 7.66 -11.05 3.52
N ALA A 74 6.37 -11.24 3.21
CA ALA A 74 5.96 -11.98 2.02
C ALA A 74 6.32 -11.26 0.71
N LEU A 75 6.20 -9.91 0.65
CA LEU A 75 6.62 -9.12 -0.50
C LEU A 75 8.13 -9.14 -0.69
N GLU A 76 8.90 -9.03 0.39
CA GLU A 76 10.36 -9.11 0.36
C GLU A 76 10.83 -10.46 -0.20
N GLN A 77 10.28 -11.58 0.30
CA GLN A 77 10.55 -12.91 -0.22
C GLN A 77 10.15 -13.10 -1.68
N ALA A 78 9.11 -12.38 -2.12
CA ALA A 78 8.64 -12.39 -3.50
C ALA A 78 9.43 -11.42 -4.41
N GLY A 79 10.38 -10.64 -3.88
CA GLY A 79 11.14 -9.63 -4.62
C GLY A 79 10.31 -8.42 -5.05
N VAL A 80 9.19 -8.14 -4.37
CA VAL A 80 8.33 -6.98 -4.64
C VAL A 80 8.76 -5.81 -3.78
N ALA A 81 9.10 -4.69 -4.41
CA ALA A 81 9.66 -3.53 -3.72
C ALA A 81 8.64 -2.88 -2.75
N THR A 82 9.02 -2.78 -1.49
CA THR A 82 8.26 -2.16 -0.41
C THR A 82 9.21 -1.48 0.58
N VAL A 83 8.69 -0.56 1.39
CA VAL A 83 9.48 0.01 2.49
C VAL A 83 9.77 -1.09 3.52
N PRO A 84 11.01 -1.26 3.96
CA PRO A 84 11.39 -2.26 4.95
C PRO A 84 10.59 -2.10 6.25
N VAL A 85 9.95 -3.18 6.69
CA VAL A 85 9.30 -3.29 7.99
C VAL A 85 10.27 -3.94 8.96
N LEU A 86 10.62 -3.24 10.02
CA LEU A 86 11.65 -3.66 10.98
C LEU A 86 11.05 -4.44 12.14
N ALA A 87 9.87 -4.01 12.61
CA ALA A 87 9.20 -4.67 13.72
C ALA A 87 7.70 -4.39 13.73
N TRP A 88 6.92 -5.26 14.38
CA TRP A 88 5.51 -5.03 14.64
C TRP A 88 5.05 -5.76 15.89
N GLY A 89 4.01 -5.24 16.53
CA GLY A 89 3.49 -5.87 17.73
C GLY A 89 2.25 -5.20 18.29
N THR A 90 1.78 -5.78 19.38
CA THR A 90 0.73 -5.24 20.25
C THR A 90 1.06 -5.57 21.68
N ARG A 91 0.53 -4.83 22.62
CA ARG A 91 0.71 -5.12 24.04
C ARG A 91 0.09 -6.47 24.39
N GLU A 92 0.86 -7.35 24.99
CA GLU A 92 0.39 -8.67 25.41
C GLU A 92 -0.67 -8.58 26.52
N GLY A 93 -1.55 -9.56 26.57
CA GLY A 93 -2.58 -9.67 27.60
C GLY A 93 -3.73 -8.68 27.50
N VAL A 94 -3.69 -7.69 26.62
CA VAL A 94 -4.73 -6.67 26.46
C VAL A 94 -5.46 -6.86 25.14
N ILE A 95 -6.64 -7.49 25.22
CA ILE A 95 -7.49 -7.68 24.03
C ILE A 95 -8.00 -6.31 23.55
N GLY A 96 -7.73 -6.00 22.28
CA GLY A 96 -8.11 -4.72 21.69
C GLY A 96 -7.10 -3.60 21.92
N ALA A 97 -5.91 -3.92 22.44
CA ALA A 97 -4.81 -2.95 22.57
C ALA A 97 -4.42 -2.34 21.22
N PRO A 98 -3.82 -1.15 21.24
CA PRO A 98 -3.18 -0.57 20.06
C PRO A 98 -2.16 -1.54 19.46
N SER A 99 -1.96 -1.45 18.15
CA SER A 99 -0.93 -2.21 17.45
C SER A 99 0.01 -1.26 16.70
N TYR A 100 1.29 -1.61 16.68
CA TYR A 100 2.38 -0.77 16.21
C TYR A 100 3.16 -1.47 15.10
N LEU A 101 3.57 -0.71 14.10
CA LEU A 101 4.44 -1.13 13.02
C LEU A 101 5.59 -0.13 12.94
N LEU A 102 6.81 -0.63 12.94
CA LEU A 102 8.02 0.16 12.78
C LEU A 102 8.64 -0.12 11.41
N MET A 103 8.89 0.94 10.66
CA MET A 103 9.39 0.89 9.29
C MET A 103 10.63 1.76 9.14
N ALA A 104 11.46 1.46 8.17
CA ALA A 104 12.55 2.35 7.79
C ALA A 104 12.01 3.73 7.38
N TYR A 105 12.68 4.78 7.83
CA TYR A 105 12.43 6.13 7.34
C TYR A 105 13.32 6.40 6.13
N LEU A 106 12.71 6.67 4.99
CA LEU A 106 13.38 7.04 3.75
C LEU A 106 13.27 8.55 3.61
N ALA A 107 14.28 9.28 4.11
CA ALA A 107 14.24 10.74 4.26
C ALA A 107 13.96 11.47 2.94
N ASP A 108 14.56 10.99 1.84
CA ASP A 108 14.50 11.62 0.52
C ASP A 108 13.43 11.00 -0.40
N ALA A 109 12.68 10.00 0.09
CA ALA A 109 11.58 9.44 -0.67
C ALA A 109 10.35 10.34 -0.58
N VAL A 110 9.67 10.51 -1.70
CA VAL A 110 8.47 11.34 -1.81
C VAL A 110 7.24 10.50 -2.17
N ASP A 111 6.06 10.99 -1.81
CA ASP A 111 4.79 10.43 -2.30
C ASP A 111 4.72 10.54 -3.83
N LEU A 112 4.24 9.49 -4.50
CA LEU A 112 4.14 9.48 -5.97
C LEU A 112 3.37 10.68 -6.54
N ARG A 113 2.42 11.27 -5.79
CA ARG A 113 1.70 12.48 -6.20
C ARG A 113 2.59 13.73 -6.25
N SER A 114 3.62 13.77 -5.41
CA SER A 114 4.56 14.90 -5.30
C SER A 114 5.82 14.71 -6.15
N TRP A 115 5.97 13.53 -6.77
CA TRP A 115 7.15 13.23 -7.56
C TRP A 115 7.14 14.00 -8.90
N GLN A 116 8.28 14.60 -9.26
CA GLN A 116 8.43 15.54 -10.39
C GLN A 116 9.35 15.02 -11.50
N GLY A 117 9.71 13.74 -11.49
CA GLY A 117 10.62 13.19 -12.50
C GLY A 117 9.94 12.79 -13.82
N ASN A 118 10.62 11.95 -14.59
CA ASN A 118 10.17 11.50 -15.90
C ASN A 118 8.94 10.58 -15.80
N ARG A 119 7.79 11.07 -16.22
CA ARG A 119 6.50 10.38 -16.12
C ARG A 119 6.43 9.09 -16.97
N LEU A 120 7.08 9.03 -18.14
CA LEU A 120 7.12 7.84 -18.98
C LEU A 120 7.93 6.73 -18.31
N GLU A 121 9.06 7.08 -17.70
CA GLU A 121 9.88 6.14 -16.95
C GLU A 121 9.15 5.64 -15.70
N MET A 122 8.49 6.54 -14.97
CA MET A 122 7.68 6.16 -13.81
C MET A 122 6.54 5.22 -14.20
N ALA A 123 5.85 5.47 -15.31
CA ALA A 123 4.80 4.59 -15.82
C ALA A 123 5.35 3.18 -16.09
N GLU A 124 6.55 3.09 -16.66
CA GLU A 124 7.24 1.81 -16.88
C GLU A 124 7.58 1.10 -15.57
N ARG A 125 8.19 1.81 -14.61
CA ARG A 125 8.58 1.27 -13.31
C ARG A 125 7.36 0.81 -12.51
N LEU A 126 6.28 1.58 -12.50
CA LEU A 126 5.00 1.20 -11.88
C LEU A 126 4.37 -0.02 -12.54
N GLY A 127 4.41 -0.10 -13.87
CA GLY A 127 3.96 -1.27 -14.60
C GLY A 127 4.70 -2.53 -14.18
N GLY A 128 6.01 -2.44 -14.03
CA GLY A 128 6.87 -3.52 -13.53
C GLY A 128 6.52 -3.94 -12.10
N LEU A 129 6.44 -2.96 -11.18
CA LEU A 129 6.12 -3.22 -9.77
C LEU A 129 4.74 -3.88 -9.60
N ILE A 130 3.69 -3.31 -10.22
CA ILE A 130 2.33 -3.85 -10.07
C ILE A 130 2.16 -5.17 -10.83
N GLY A 131 2.84 -5.32 -11.96
CA GLY A 131 2.88 -6.59 -12.70
C GLY A 131 3.50 -7.69 -11.87
N LEU A 132 4.64 -7.44 -11.25
CA LEU A 132 5.32 -8.38 -10.36
C LEU A 132 4.48 -8.69 -9.11
N LEU A 133 3.88 -7.68 -8.47
CA LEU A 133 2.96 -7.86 -7.36
C LEU A 133 1.86 -8.89 -7.69
N HIS A 134 1.19 -8.71 -8.82
CA HIS A 134 0.13 -9.61 -9.25
C HIS A 134 0.66 -10.99 -9.69
N GLU A 135 1.83 -11.05 -10.32
CA GLU A 135 2.47 -12.32 -10.71
C GLU A 135 2.82 -13.17 -9.50
N ARG A 136 3.26 -12.54 -8.41
CA ARG A 136 3.55 -13.19 -7.14
C ARG A 136 2.30 -13.53 -6.31
N GLY A 137 1.11 -13.32 -6.87
CA GLY A 137 -0.16 -13.71 -6.23
C GLY A 137 -0.70 -12.72 -5.22
N PHE A 138 -0.25 -11.47 -5.24
CA PHE A 138 -0.70 -10.44 -4.31
C PHE A 138 -1.61 -9.42 -4.98
N THR A 139 -2.61 -8.92 -4.24
CA THR A 139 -3.47 -7.79 -4.61
C THR A 139 -3.50 -6.77 -3.50
N HIS A 140 -3.73 -5.50 -3.84
CA HIS A 140 -3.77 -4.41 -2.86
C HIS A 140 -5.14 -3.73 -2.86
N ARG A 141 -5.91 -3.85 -1.76
CA ARG A 141 -7.30 -3.34 -1.69
C ARG A 141 -7.42 -1.85 -1.93
N ASP A 142 -6.40 -1.09 -1.55
CA ASP A 142 -6.37 0.38 -1.64
C ASP A 142 -5.15 0.85 -2.44
N LEU A 143 -4.95 0.27 -3.64
CA LEU A 143 -3.89 0.69 -4.53
C LEU A 143 -4.17 2.11 -5.04
N LYS A 144 -3.31 3.05 -4.63
CA LYS A 144 -3.41 4.47 -4.95
C LYS A 144 -2.05 5.17 -4.87
N PRO A 145 -1.87 6.32 -5.52
CA PRO A 145 -0.59 7.04 -5.53
C PRO A 145 -0.04 7.35 -4.14
N SER A 146 -0.90 7.71 -3.19
CA SER A 146 -0.49 7.99 -1.81
C SER A 146 -0.03 6.76 -1.01
N ASN A 147 -0.15 5.56 -1.57
CA ASN A 147 0.37 4.32 -1.01
C ASN A 147 1.61 3.83 -1.77
N LEU A 148 2.23 4.74 -2.53
CA LEU A 148 3.46 4.53 -3.27
C LEU A 148 4.43 5.67 -2.91
N LEU A 149 5.60 5.31 -2.39
CA LEU A 149 6.73 6.22 -2.26
C LEU A 149 7.64 6.06 -3.47
N VAL A 150 8.37 7.10 -3.81
CA VAL A 150 9.38 7.08 -4.86
C VAL A 150 10.70 7.54 -4.25
N THR A 151 11.70 6.72 -4.38
CA THR A 151 13.08 7.03 -3.94
C THR A 151 13.75 8.04 -4.88
N PRO A 152 14.85 8.69 -4.50
CA PRO A 152 15.55 9.66 -5.35
C PRO A 152 15.99 9.11 -6.72
N ASP A 153 16.32 7.82 -6.80
CA ASP A 153 16.64 7.11 -8.04
C ASP A 153 15.39 6.71 -8.86
N GLY A 154 14.20 7.16 -8.41
CA GLY A 154 12.93 6.94 -9.10
C GLY A 154 12.32 5.55 -8.89
N CYS A 155 12.78 4.76 -7.92
CA CYS A 155 12.20 3.44 -7.65
C CYS A 155 10.89 3.56 -6.86
N PRO A 156 9.74 3.07 -7.39
CA PRO A 156 8.49 3.07 -6.63
C PRO A 156 8.45 1.92 -5.61
N LEU A 157 8.04 2.25 -4.39
CA LEU A 157 7.91 1.33 -3.26
C LEU A 157 6.48 1.31 -2.76
N LEU A 158 5.94 0.12 -2.48
CA LEU A 158 4.63 0.00 -1.83
C LEU A 158 4.72 0.35 -0.34
N ILE A 159 3.69 1.07 0.15
CA ILE A 159 3.44 1.30 1.58
C ILE A 159 1.98 0.96 1.92
N ASP A 160 1.65 1.00 3.22
CA ASP A 160 0.30 0.73 3.74
C ASP A 160 -0.21 -0.70 3.46
N LEU A 161 0.62 -1.67 3.82
CA LEU A 161 0.46 -3.09 3.48
C LEU A 161 -0.67 -3.82 4.23
N ASP A 162 -1.39 -3.19 5.17
CA ASP A 162 -2.51 -3.82 5.87
C ASP A 162 -3.70 -4.16 4.94
N GLY A 163 -3.72 -3.54 3.76
CA GLY A 163 -4.64 -3.82 2.66
C GLY A 163 -4.20 -4.92 1.70
N LEU A 164 -2.96 -5.41 1.81
CA LEU A 164 -2.43 -6.47 0.96
C LEU A 164 -3.14 -7.81 1.20
N ARG A 165 -3.29 -8.59 0.15
CA ARG A 165 -3.84 -9.95 0.20
C ARG A 165 -3.03 -10.87 -0.69
N SER A 166 -2.63 -12.00 -0.13
CA SER A 166 -2.19 -13.15 -0.90
C SER A 166 -3.42 -13.92 -1.37
N VAL A 167 -3.55 -14.15 -2.66
CA VAL A 167 -4.73 -14.77 -3.28
C VAL A 167 -4.34 -15.95 -4.20
N GLY A 168 -3.06 -16.32 -4.22
CA GLY A 168 -2.52 -17.25 -5.21
C GLY A 168 -2.54 -16.60 -6.60
N PRO A 169 -2.77 -17.34 -7.68
CA PRO A 169 -2.84 -16.77 -9.01
C PRO A 169 -3.90 -15.66 -9.06
N VAL A 170 -3.45 -14.41 -9.33
CA VAL A 170 -4.38 -13.26 -9.34
C VAL A 170 -5.30 -13.34 -10.55
N PRO A 171 -6.64 -13.47 -10.35
CA PRO A 171 -7.58 -13.50 -11.46
C PRO A 171 -7.51 -12.20 -12.29
N ARG A 172 -7.69 -12.33 -13.61
CA ARG A 172 -7.61 -11.20 -14.55
C ARG A 172 -8.51 -10.03 -14.15
N SER A 173 -9.76 -10.32 -13.78
CA SER A 173 -10.72 -9.30 -13.34
C SER A 173 -10.24 -8.51 -12.12
N ARG A 174 -9.60 -9.18 -11.18
CA ARG A 174 -9.04 -8.53 -9.98
C ARG A 174 -7.85 -7.65 -10.32
N ALA A 175 -6.93 -8.16 -11.13
CA ALA A 175 -5.77 -7.42 -11.62
C ALA A 175 -6.18 -6.15 -12.37
N ILE A 176 -7.18 -6.24 -13.24
CA ILE A 176 -7.76 -5.10 -13.96
C ILE A 176 -8.35 -4.08 -12.98
N ALA A 177 -9.12 -4.53 -12.01
CA ALA A 177 -9.73 -3.64 -11.01
C ALA A 177 -8.68 -2.86 -10.20
N ASP A 178 -7.55 -3.48 -9.84
CA ASP A 178 -6.46 -2.81 -9.12
C ASP A 178 -5.73 -1.79 -10.02
N VAL A 179 -5.43 -2.13 -11.27
CA VAL A 179 -4.81 -1.22 -12.24
C VAL A 179 -5.72 -0.03 -12.56
N VAL A 180 -7.02 -0.27 -12.77
CA VAL A 180 -8.01 0.80 -13.00
C VAL A 180 -8.11 1.74 -11.80
N LYS A 181 -8.13 1.21 -10.57
CA LYS A 181 -8.13 2.04 -9.35
C LYS A 181 -6.89 2.93 -9.26
N LEU A 182 -5.71 2.38 -9.55
CA LEU A 182 -4.47 3.14 -9.55
C LEU A 182 -4.54 4.25 -10.59
N GLY A 183 -4.84 3.93 -11.84
CA GLY A 183 -4.93 4.89 -12.94
C GLY A 183 -5.89 6.04 -12.64
N ARG A 184 -7.09 5.75 -12.11
CA ARG A 184 -8.10 6.75 -11.76
C ARG A 184 -7.70 7.69 -10.63
N ARG A 185 -6.86 7.23 -9.72
CA ARG A 185 -6.38 8.02 -8.59
C ARG A 185 -5.08 8.76 -8.89
N MET A 186 -4.39 8.37 -9.96
CA MET A 186 -3.26 9.14 -10.50
C MET A 186 -3.71 10.41 -11.24
N VAL A 187 -4.95 10.43 -11.68
CA VAL A 187 -5.51 11.53 -12.46
C VAL A 187 -6.08 12.60 -11.52
N ALA A 188 -5.26 13.53 -11.07
CA ALA A 188 -5.66 14.93 -10.98
C ALA A 188 -5.62 15.49 -12.42
N PRO A 189 -6.33 16.58 -12.77
CA PRO A 189 -6.94 16.84 -14.07
C PRO A 189 -6.04 16.81 -15.32
N SER A 190 -4.77 16.54 -15.20
CA SER A 190 -3.86 16.26 -16.31
C SER A 190 -3.76 14.75 -16.54
N SER A 191 -4.68 14.27 -17.30
CA SER A 191 -4.84 12.90 -17.80
C SER A 191 -3.55 12.12 -18.02
N LEU A 192 -3.57 10.85 -17.59
CA LEU A 192 -2.62 9.83 -18.03
C LEU A 192 -2.57 9.85 -19.57
N THR A 193 -1.43 10.16 -20.13
CA THR A 193 -1.29 10.19 -21.59
C THR A 193 -1.34 8.78 -22.18
N PRO A 194 -1.77 8.61 -23.44
CA PRO A 194 -1.73 7.31 -24.11
C PRO A 194 -0.34 6.66 -24.09
N SER A 195 0.71 7.47 -24.17
CA SER A 195 2.10 7.01 -24.09
C SER A 195 2.46 6.44 -22.75
N GLU A 196 2.10 7.11 -21.66
CA GLU A 196 2.31 6.63 -20.27
C GLU A 196 1.52 5.33 -20.02
N ALA A 197 0.26 5.28 -20.42
CA ALA A 197 -0.55 4.09 -20.31
C ALA A 197 0.03 2.91 -21.10
N SER A 198 0.53 3.18 -22.30
CA SER A 198 1.19 2.18 -23.17
C SER A 198 2.49 1.65 -22.52
N ARG A 199 3.32 2.51 -21.94
CA ARG A 199 4.54 2.13 -21.22
C ARG A 199 4.21 1.26 -20.01
N PHE A 200 3.29 1.73 -19.15
CA PHE A 200 2.81 0.97 -18.01
C PHE A 200 2.35 -0.43 -18.41
N LEU A 201 1.45 -0.53 -19.39
CA LEU A 201 0.89 -1.82 -19.81
C LEU A 201 1.93 -2.74 -20.45
N SER A 202 2.90 -2.20 -21.18
CA SER A 202 3.99 -3.00 -21.76
C SER A 202 4.78 -3.71 -20.67
N ARG A 203 5.21 -2.97 -19.64
CA ARG A 203 5.98 -3.55 -18.51
C ARG A 203 5.13 -4.43 -17.60
N TYR A 204 3.87 -4.04 -17.38
CA TYR A 204 2.92 -4.84 -16.64
C TYR A 204 2.71 -6.22 -17.29
N CYS A 205 2.43 -6.26 -18.59
CA CYS A 205 2.24 -7.52 -19.31
C CYS A 205 3.51 -8.36 -19.35
N LEU A 206 4.68 -7.71 -19.53
CA LEU A 206 5.97 -8.41 -19.47
C LEU A 206 6.19 -9.06 -18.08
N ALA A 207 5.98 -8.33 -16.99
CA ALA A 207 6.12 -8.84 -15.64
C ALA A 207 5.14 -9.98 -15.31
N ARG A 208 3.97 -10.00 -15.95
CA ARG A 208 2.96 -11.05 -15.86
C ARG A 208 3.13 -12.21 -16.83
N GLY A 209 4.19 -12.22 -17.64
CA GLY A 209 4.39 -13.22 -18.68
C GLY A 209 3.30 -13.25 -19.77
N PHE A 210 2.51 -12.18 -19.91
CA PHE A 210 1.44 -12.14 -20.91
C PHE A 210 1.93 -11.73 -22.29
N ARG A 211 1.52 -12.50 -23.31
CA ARG A 211 1.65 -12.15 -24.70
C ARG A 211 0.35 -11.47 -25.17
N GLY A 212 0.43 -10.27 -25.76
CA GLY A 212 -0.77 -9.62 -26.34
C GLY A 212 -1.30 -8.41 -25.56
N ARG A 213 -0.53 -7.30 -25.57
CA ARG A 213 -0.88 -6.01 -24.95
C ARG A 213 -2.21 -5.40 -25.41
N ARG A 214 -2.61 -5.60 -26.71
CA ARG A 214 -3.84 -5.01 -27.29
C ARG A 214 -5.11 -5.43 -26.54
N ASN A 215 -5.23 -6.70 -26.17
CA ASN A 215 -6.38 -7.20 -25.42
C ASN A 215 -6.51 -6.59 -24.02
N TRP A 216 -5.39 -6.27 -23.39
CA TRP A 216 -5.40 -5.62 -22.07
C TRP A 216 -5.86 -4.18 -22.12
N TRP A 217 -5.47 -3.43 -23.17
CA TRP A 217 -5.91 -2.04 -23.34
C TRP A 217 -7.42 -1.94 -23.52
N THR A 218 -7.99 -2.79 -24.38
CA THR A 218 -9.45 -2.84 -24.60
C THR A 218 -10.19 -3.15 -23.31
N VAL A 219 -9.78 -4.20 -22.62
CA VAL A 219 -10.43 -4.63 -21.36
C VAL A 219 -10.29 -3.58 -20.25
N LEU A 220 -9.14 -2.91 -20.12
CA LEU A 220 -8.98 -1.83 -19.14
C LEU A 220 -9.89 -0.64 -19.44
N ARG A 221 -10.07 -0.28 -20.71
CA ARG A 221 -10.97 0.80 -21.13
C ARG A 221 -12.43 0.46 -20.80
N GLU A 222 -12.88 -0.73 -21.13
CA GLU A 222 -14.23 -1.22 -20.83
C GLU A 222 -14.50 -1.26 -19.32
N GLU A 223 -13.56 -1.75 -18.53
CA GLU A 223 -13.69 -1.82 -17.08
C GLU A 223 -13.68 -0.42 -16.44
N ALA A 224 -12.86 0.49 -16.98
CA ALA A 224 -12.88 1.88 -16.56
C ALA A 224 -14.25 2.53 -16.81
N GLY A 225 -14.87 2.29 -17.96
CA GLY A 225 -16.22 2.76 -18.28
C GLY A 225 -17.27 2.21 -17.30
N ARG A 226 -17.31 0.91 -17.08
CA ARG A 226 -18.24 0.26 -16.14
C ARG A 226 -18.11 0.81 -14.70
N HIS A 227 -16.90 1.09 -14.27
CA HIS A 227 -16.67 1.69 -12.96
C HIS A 227 -17.22 3.12 -12.85
N ASP A 228 -17.18 3.92 -13.92
CA ASP A 228 -17.72 5.28 -13.92
C ASP A 228 -19.24 5.27 -13.86
N GLU A 229 -19.90 4.40 -14.62
CA GLU A 229 -21.34 4.20 -14.56
C GLU A 229 -21.80 3.80 -13.14
N PHE A 230 -21.09 2.86 -12.51
CA PHE A 230 -21.43 2.41 -11.15
C PHE A 230 -21.25 3.53 -10.11
N ARG A 231 -20.25 4.38 -10.24
CA ARG A 231 -20.07 5.55 -9.35
C ARG A 231 -21.17 6.57 -9.53
N THR A 232 -21.55 6.85 -10.76
CA THR A 232 -22.65 7.80 -11.09
C THR A 232 -23.97 7.31 -10.52
N LEU A 233 -24.30 6.04 -10.67
CA LEU A 233 -25.48 5.40 -10.10
C LEU A 233 -25.47 5.43 -8.56
N ARG A 234 -24.31 5.22 -7.92
CA ARG A 234 -24.18 5.25 -6.46
C ARG A 234 -24.27 6.69 -5.91
N ALA A 235 -23.75 7.68 -6.63
CA ALA A 235 -23.91 9.08 -6.27
C ALA A 235 -25.37 9.52 -6.37
N ALA A 236 -26.07 9.16 -7.45
CA ALA A 236 -27.48 9.44 -7.65
C ALA A 236 -28.39 8.78 -6.58
N ARG A 237 -28.02 7.59 -6.07
CA ARG A 237 -28.75 6.96 -4.95
C ARG A 237 -28.54 7.66 -3.60
N LYS A 238 -27.36 8.25 -3.38
CA LYS A 238 -27.06 9.02 -2.15
C LYS A 238 -27.76 10.38 -2.10
N THR A 239 -28.05 10.98 -3.24
CA THR A 239 -28.77 12.26 -3.35
C THR A 239 -30.30 12.09 -3.24
N ARG A 240 -30.81 10.85 -3.30
CA ARG A 240 -32.24 10.53 -3.19
C ARG A 240 -32.64 9.95 -1.82
N ALA A 241 -31.70 9.78 -0.92
CA ALA A 241 -31.88 9.30 0.46
C ALA A 241 -31.46 10.39 1.46
#